data_2014c9e00363c48a13cda7139a8e3953
#
_entry.id   2014c9e00363c48a13cda7139a8e3953
#
_cell.length_a   1.000
_cell.length_b   1.000
_cell.length_c   1.000
_cell.angle_alpha   90.00
_cell.angle_beta   90.00
_cell.angle_gamma   90.00
#
_symmetry.space_group_name_H-M   'P 1'
#
loop_
_entity.id
_entity.type
_entity.pdbx_description
1 polymer ?
#
loop_
_entity_poly.entity_id
_entity_poly.type
_entity_poly.pdbx_seq_one_letter_code
_entity_poly.pdbx_strand_id
1 'polypeptide(L)'
;MKIAIFENIMTPGGQEVDFDRILTEELRALGHEAVFYVPEGFHFGMDYHTDVHYLPGASVSYTNARGIRKLLRSVRRERRRFGWYRALYEEAQRGAFDALIVPTSTYRYLRALRRSVLRRSPVPVIFIQHGINPSEAPKFFSAADALAKYPNIRPVVLTFGDELFGERRANVHLMPPPAFVPRDVEHGQYAPIRSDEAITIGFFGQFRREKRLEDLLKVYLAGNYTRPVKLLVQGSTMHEEDAAEFERIISCYEGKGITFLHRGLIGAEWQRAIMQVDALLLPYSAPRYRYHWGAMLFTAIGFQKPVLTSDDMNPEVFAAYAIGETFPSGDMDALRKTLERFINEYDVRAPQWHKALSDAAAVYAPSRFAARIAAVAGGEDKDREPI
;
A
#
# COMPACT_ATOMS: atom_id res chain seq x y z
N MET A 1 -21.06 -14.93 2.90
CA MET A 1 -19.92 -15.77 3.35
C MET A 1 -19.35 -15.20 4.62
N LYS A 2 -18.85 -16.06 5.49
CA LYS A 2 -17.96 -15.66 6.58
C LYS A 2 -16.52 -15.76 6.12
N ILE A 3 -15.79 -14.64 6.11
CA ILE A 3 -14.46 -14.51 5.53
C ILE A 3 -13.45 -14.27 6.66
N ALA A 4 -12.50 -15.19 6.82
CA ALA A 4 -11.38 -15.03 7.73
C ALA A 4 -10.29 -14.15 7.10
N ILE A 5 -9.76 -13.19 7.84
CA ILE A 5 -8.64 -12.34 7.45
C ILE A 5 -7.46 -12.67 8.37
N PHE A 6 -6.43 -13.30 7.80
CA PHE A 6 -5.22 -13.62 8.56
C PHE A 6 -4.19 -12.51 8.44
N GLU A 7 -4.13 -11.64 9.46
CA GLU A 7 -3.13 -10.59 9.54
C GLU A 7 -2.04 -10.94 10.57
N ASN A 8 -0.80 -10.74 10.19
CA ASN A 8 0.36 -11.02 11.05
C ASN A 8 1.48 -9.97 10.93
N ILE A 9 1.23 -8.88 10.21
CA ILE A 9 2.17 -7.79 10.02
C ILE A 9 1.77 -6.64 10.94
N MET A 10 2.63 -6.35 11.90
CA MET A 10 2.50 -5.19 12.77
C MET A 10 3.45 -4.10 12.28
N THR A 11 2.91 -3.02 11.77
CA THR A 11 3.67 -1.82 11.41
C THR A 11 3.14 -0.61 12.17
N PRO A 12 4.00 0.23 12.72
CA PRO A 12 3.58 1.47 13.35
C PRO A 12 3.16 2.48 12.27
N GLY A 13 1.90 2.45 11.84
CA GLY A 13 1.37 3.35 10.83
C GLY A 13 1.79 3.01 9.40
N GLY A 14 1.43 1.84 8.93
CA GLY A 14 1.64 1.40 7.55
C GLY A 14 0.35 1.42 6.74
N GLN A 15 0.50 1.26 5.44
CA GLN A 15 -0.61 1.11 4.50
C GLN A 15 -1.51 -0.11 4.83
N GLU A 16 -0.97 -1.09 5.56
CA GLU A 16 -1.68 -2.30 5.94
C GLU A 16 -2.92 -1.98 6.77
N VAL A 17 -2.84 -0.96 7.64
CA VAL A 17 -3.96 -0.54 8.50
C VAL A 17 -5.16 -0.07 7.66
N ASP A 18 -4.93 0.79 6.68
CA ASP A 18 -6.00 1.25 5.80
C ASP A 18 -6.43 0.18 4.79
N PHE A 19 -5.54 -0.70 4.38
CA PHE A 19 -5.87 -1.82 3.50
C PHE A 19 -6.81 -2.81 4.18
N ASP A 20 -6.53 -3.18 5.44
CA ASP A 20 -7.40 -4.02 6.25
C ASP A 20 -8.77 -3.36 6.50
N ARG A 21 -8.79 -2.04 6.74
CA ARG A 21 -10.03 -1.26 6.87
C ARG A 21 -10.88 -1.37 5.62
N ILE A 22 -10.31 -1.01 4.46
CA ILE A 22 -11.00 -1.08 3.17
C ILE A 22 -11.56 -2.48 2.92
N LEU A 23 -10.72 -3.50 3.08
CA LEU A 23 -11.13 -4.87 2.86
C LEU A 23 -12.30 -5.27 3.76
N THR A 24 -12.23 -4.93 5.05
CA THR A 24 -13.25 -5.28 6.03
C THR A 24 -14.57 -4.54 5.78
N GLU A 25 -14.50 -3.22 5.57
CA GLU A 25 -15.68 -2.39 5.32
C GLU A 25 -16.41 -2.78 4.04
N GLU A 26 -15.67 -2.93 2.95
CA GLU A 26 -16.27 -3.23 1.64
C GLU A 26 -16.80 -4.67 1.55
N LEU A 27 -16.14 -5.64 2.18
CA LEU A 27 -16.69 -6.99 2.28
C LEU A 27 -18.00 -7.02 3.06
N ARG A 28 -18.12 -6.23 4.14
CA ARG A 28 -19.38 -6.08 4.87
C ARG A 28 -20.46 -5.40 4.03
N ALA A 29 -20.11 -4.36 3.28
CA ALA A 29 -21.04 -3.69 2.36
C ALA A 29 -21.59 -4.64 1.30
N LEU A 30 -20.83 -5.67 0.92
CA LEU A 30 -21.27 -6.76 0.03
C LEU A 30 -22.08 -7.85 0.75
N GLY A 31 -22.38 -7.70 2.03
CA GLY A 31 -23.14 -8.66 2.83
C GLY A 31 -22.32 -9.86 3.33
N HIS A 32 -21.00 -9.75 3.39
CA HIS A 32 -20.13 -10.76 3.97
C HIS A 32 -19.80 -10.44 5.42
N GLU A 33 -19.58 -11.46 6.24
CA GLU A 33 -19.04 -11.34 7.60
C GLU A 33 -17.51 -11.43 7.51
N ALA A 34 -16.79 -10.46 8.04
CA ALA A 34 -15.34 -10.49 8.18
C ALA A 34 -14.94 -10.81 9.62
N VAL A 35 -13.92 -11.65 9.81
CA VAL A 35 -13.37 -12.00 11.12
C VAL A 35 -11.85 -12.07 11.05
N PHE A 36 -11.16 -11.46 12.00
CA PHE A 36 -9.70 -11.51 12.04
C PHE A 36 -9.17 -12.74 12.76
N TYR A 37 -8.14 -13.33 12.17
CA TYR A 37 -7.28 -14.33 12.81
C TYR A 37 -5.87 -13.75 12.89
N VAL A 38 -5.35 -13.53 14.09
CA VAL A 38 -4.08 -12.85 14.34
C VAL A 38 -3.22 -13.60 15.35
N PRO A 39 -1.88 -13.48 15.32
CA PRO A 39 -1.01 -14.05 16.34
C PRO A 39 -1.30 -13.49 17.74
N GLU A 40 -1.02 -14.27 18.79
CA GLU A 40 -1.02 -13.77 20.15
C GLU A 40 -0.19 -12.49 20.30
N GLY A 41 -0.73 -11.49 21.03
CA GLY A 41 -0.08 -10.20 21.24
C GLY A 41 -0.08 -9.31 20.00
N PHE A 42 -0.90 -9.60 19.01
CA PHE A 42 -1.15 -8.69 17.90
C PHE A 42 -1.97 -7.49 18.38
N HIS A 43 -1.55 -6.29 17.97
CA HIS A 43 -2.25 -5.05 18.28
C HIS A 43 -2.64 -4.36 16.98
N PHE A 44 -3.92 -4.11 16.82
CA PHE A 44 -4.44 -3.35 15.69
C PHE A 44 -4.12 -1.86 15.83
N GLY A 45 -3.86 -1.22 14.69
CA GLY A 45 -3.66 0.23 14.63
C GLY A 45 -4.96 1.03 14.79
N MET A 46 -6.10 0.39 14.57
CA MET A 46 -7.45 0.95 14.74
C MET A 46 -8.46 -0.15 15.06
N ASP A 47 -9.65 0.22 15.51
CA ASP A 47 -10.77 -0.70 15.67
C ASP A 47 -11.47 -0.90 14.32
N TYR A 48 -11.54 -2.13 13.86
CA TYR A 48 -12.27 -2.51 12.63
C TYR A 48 -13.71 -2.98 12.92
N HIS A 49 -14.15 -2.93 14.18
CA HIS A 49 -15.47 -3.39 14.66
C HIS A 49 -15.78 -4.84 14.19
N THR A 50 -14.81 -5.72 14.36
CA THR A 50 -14.80 -7.07 13.82
C THR A 50 -14.29 -8.05 14.88
N ASP A 51 -14.87 -9.25 14.93
CA ASP A 51 -14.42 -10.31 15.83
C ASP A 51 -12.96 -10.69 15.55
N VAL A 52 -12.22 -10.97 16.63
CA VAL A 52 -10.78 -11.29 16.57
C VAL A 52 -10.51 -12.62 17.25
N HIS A 53 -9.92 -13.54 16.52
CA HIS A 53 -9.43 -14.83 17.03
C HIS A 53 -7.90 -14.83 17.09
N TYR A 54 -7.36 -15.25 18.23
CA TYR A 54 -5.91 -15.31 18.44
C TYR A 54 -5.37 -16.70 18.11
N LEU A 55 -4.42 -16.74 17.20
CA LEU A 55 -3.69 -17.95 16.82
C LEU A 55 -2.52 -18.21 17.78
N PRO A 56 -2.18 -19.47 18.06
CA PRO A 56 -1.12 -19.80 19.00
C PRO A 56 0.24 -19.22 18.65
N GLY A 57 0.87 -18.58 19.62
CA GLY A 57 2.22 -18.05 19.54
C GLY A 57 2.34 -16.66 18.91
N ALA A 58 3.09 -15.84 19.61
CA ALA A 58 3.31 -14.44 19.25
C ALA A 58 3.97 -14.25 17.88
N SER A 59 3.66 -13.13 17.23
CA SER A 59 4.33 -12.68 16.01
C SER A 59 5.84 -12.49 16.24
N VAL A 60 6.62 -12.54 15.15
CA VAL A 60 8.07 -12.33 15.20
C VAL A 60 8.39 -11.04 14.46
N SER A 61 8.82 -10.03 15.21
CA SER A 61 9.18 -8.73 14.65
C SER A 61 10.28 -8.81 13.61
N TYR A 62 10.19 -7.96 12.59
CA TYR A 62 11.28 -7.72 11.65
C TYR A 62 12.31 -6.80 12.32
N THR A 63 13.55 -7.26 12.41
CA THR A 63 14.65 -6.48 12.99
C THR A 63 15.87 -6.52 12.10
N ASN A 64 16.76 -5.52 12.23
CA ASN A 64 18.03 -5.42 11.52
C ASN A 64 19.11 -6.40 12.02
N ALA A 65 18.75 -7.53 12.61
CA ALA A 65 19.70 -8.54 13.05
C ALA A 65 20.58 -9.01 11.88
N ARG A 66 21.90 -9.11 12.14
CA ARG A 66 22.91 -9.59 11.16
C ARG A 66 23.41 -11.01 11.54
N GLY A 67 24.00 -11.70 10.59
CA GLY A 67 24.67 -13.00 10.80
C GLY A 67 23.73 -14.10 11.33
N ILE A 68 24.23 -14.90 12.28
CA ILE A 68 23.55 -16.06 12.85
C ILE A 68 22.21 -15.68 13.53
N ARG A 69 22.13 -14.52 14.16
CA ARG A 69 20.89 -14.03 14.78
C ARG A 69 19.78 -13.79 13.74
N LYS A 70 20.13 -13.32 12.54
CA LYS A 70 19.20 -13.18 11.41
C LYS A 70 18.65 -14.53 10.97
N LEU A 71 19.55 -15.54 10.86
CA LEU A 71 19.17 -16.89 10.48
C LEU A 71 18.22 -17.51 11.50
N LEU A 72 18.56 -17.47 12.79
CA LEU A 72 17.71 -18.01 13.88
C LEU A 72 16.33 -17.36 13.90
N ARG A 73 16.25 -16.05 13.74
CA ARG A 73 14.96 -15.33 13.67
C ARG A 73 14.18 -15.72 12.40
N SER A 74 14.85 -15.93 11.28
CA SER A 74 14.20 -16.41 10.06
C SER A 74 13.58 -17.80 10.26
N VAL A 75 14.33 -18.73 10.85
CA VAL A 75 13.83 -20.08 11.18
C VAL A 75 12.64 -19.99 12.15
N ARG A 76 12.72 -19.14 13.17
CA ARG A 76 11.62 -18.95 14.13
C ARG A 76 10.37 -18.42 13.44
N ARG A 77 10.50 -17.44 12.53
CA ARG A 77 9.36 -16.91 11.72
C ARG A 77 8.71 -18.01 10.87
N GLU A 78 9.53 -18.80 10.17
CA GLU A 78 9.00 -19.90 9.37
C GLU A 78 8.26 -20.94 10.24
N ARG A 79 8.83 -21.33 11.38
CA ARG A 79 8.15 -22.24 12.32
C ARG A 79 6.82 -21.70 12.82
N ARG A 80 6.77 -20.39 13.17
CA ARG A 80 5.52 -19.73 13.58
C ARG A 80 4.50 -19.75 12.44
N ARG A 81 4.90 -19.41 11.24
CA ARG A 81 4.02 -19.44 10.06
C ARG A 81 3.43 -20.83 9.81
N PHE A 82 4.21 -21.89 9.95
CA PHE A 82 3.70 -23.26 9.86
C PHE A 82 2.67 -23.57 10.96
N GLY A 83 2.88 -23.10 12.19
CA GLY A 83 1.93 -23.22 13.29
C GLY A 83 0.60 -22.53 12.98
N TRP A 84 0.65 -21.28 12.54
CA TRP A 84 -0.56 -20.53 12.14
C TRP A 84 -1.29 -21.18 10.96
N TYR A 85 -0.56 -21.64 9.94
CA TYR A 85 -1.18 -22.34 8.80
C TYR A 85 -1.86 -23.64 9.23
N ARG A 86 -1.33 -24.32 10.23
CA ARG A 86 -1.96 -25.49 10.78
C ARG A 86 -3.23 -25.14 11.54
N ALA A 87 -3.19 -24.15 12.42
CA ALA A 87 -4.36 -23.70 13.18
C ALA A 87 -5.48 -23.22 12.24
N LEU A 88 -5.16 -22.40 11.22
CA LEU A 88 -6.12 -21.96 10.21
C LEU A 88 -6.72 -23.11 9.41
N TYR A 89 -5.94 -24.14 9.09
CA TYR A 89 -6.45 -25.34 8.45
C TYR A 89 -7.44 -26.12 9.33
N GLU A 90 -7.13 -26.25 10.63
CA GLU A 90 -8.01 -26.91 11.61
C GLU A 90 -9.33 -26.13 11.78
N GLU A 91 -9.29 -24.79 11.81
CA GLU A 91 -10.49 -23.94 11.84
C GLU A 91 -11.31 -24.08 10.54
N ALA A 92 -10.67 -24.07 9.38
CA ALA A 92 -11.34 -24.31 8.09
C ALA A 92 -12.05 -25.67 8.05
N GLN A 93 -11.41 -26.73 8.60
CA GLN A 93 -12.05 -28.06 8.67
C GLN A 93 -13.25 -28.10 9.61
N ARG A 94 -13.31 -27.25 10.63
CA ARG A 94 -14.46 -27.12 11.53
C ARG A 94 -15.58 -26.28 10.94
N GLY A 95 -15.39 -25.69 9.74
CA GLY A 95 -16.36 -24.78 9.12
C GLY A 95 -16.46 -23.43 9.81
N ALA A 96 -15.39 -22.97 10.46
CA ALA A 96 -15.36 -21.70 11.17
C ALA A 96 -15.49 -20.47 10.22
N PHE A 97 -15.15 -20.64 8.94
CA PHE A 97 -15.27 -19.65 7.88
C PHE A 97 -15.38 -20.31 6.50
N ASP A 98 -15.89 -19.55 5.52
CA ASP A 98 -16.10 -20.01 4.14
C ASP A 98 -14.91 -19.72 3.21
N ALA A 99 -14.10 -18.74 3.55
CA ALA A 99 -12.88 -18.35 2.82
C ALA A 99 -11.86 -17.73 3.76
N LEU A 100 -10.57 -17.83 3.40
CA LEU A 100 -9.45 -17.23 4.13
C LEU A 100 -8.70 -16.24 3.22
N ILE A 101 -8.50 -15.02 3.68
CA ILE A 101 -7.70 -13.99 3.02
C ILE A 101 -6.44 -13.73 3.84
N VAL A 102 -5.28 -13.70 3.18
CA VAL A 102 -4.01 -13.21 3.71
C VAL A 102 -3.76 -11.86 3.01
N PRO A 103 -4.11 -10.72 3.65
CA PRO A 103 -4.20 -9.42 2.97
C PRO A 103 -2.84 -8.88 2.52
N THR A 104 -1.77 -9.22 3.25
CA THR A 104 -0.41 -8.80 2.93
C THR A 104 0.53 -10.00 2.90
N SER A 105 0.92 -10.43 1.71
CA SER A 105 1.78 -11.58 1.54
C SER A 105 2.97 -11.30 0.61
N THR A 106 3.94 -12.22 0.60
CA THR A 106 5.06 -12.27 -0.32
C THR A 106 5.25 -13.70 -0.85
N TYR A 107 6.07 -13.90 -1.88
CA TYR A 107 6.39 -15.24 -2.38
C TYR A 107 6.83 -16.22 -1.26
N ARG A 108 7.35 -15.71 -0.13
CA ARG A 108 7.78 -16.56 1.02
C ARG A 108 6.58 -17.23 1.70
N TYR A 109 5.42 -16.60 1.70
CA TYR A 109 4.18 -17.19 2.22
C TYR A 109 3.74 -18.37 1.35
N LEU A 110 3.72 -18.21 0.03
CA LEU A 110 3.42 -19.30 -0.91
C LEU A 110 4.44 -20.42 -0.83
N ARG A 111 5.74 -20.09 -0.70
CA ARG A 111 6.80 -21.08 -0.52
C ARG A 111 6.61 -21.91 0.75
N ALA A 112 6.24 -21.28 1.86
CA ALA A 112 5.92 -21.97 3.10
C ALA A 112 4.65 -22.84 2.95
N LEU A 113 3.64 -22.32 2.28
CA LEU A 113 2.37 -23.01 2.02
C LEU A 113 2.58 -24.34 1.30
N ARG A 114 3.49 -24.42 0.33
CA ARG A 114 3.83 -25.67 -0.39
C ARG A 114 4.13 -26.86 0.53
N ARG A 115 4.61 -26.60 1.73
CA ARG A 115 5.01 -27.61 2.73
C ARG A 115 4.05 -27.71 3.90
N SER A 116 3.03 -26.87 3.95
CA SER A 116 2.05 -26.83 5.05
C SER A 116 0.78 -27.63 4.71
N VAL A 117 0.01 -27.99 5.73
CA VAL A 117 -1.29 -28.65 5.58
C VAL A 117 -2.33 -27.73 4.94
N LEU A 118 -2.23 -26.41 5.16
CA LEU A 118 -3.16 -25.41 4.65
C LEU A 118 -3.28 -25.42 3.11
N ARG A 119 -2.26 -25.94 2.37
CA ARG A 119 -2.39 -26.13 0.91
C ARG A 119 -3.57 -27.02 0.52
N ARG A 120 -4.05 -27.86 1.43
CA ARG A 120 -5.22 -28.75 1.25
C ARG A 120 -6.48 -28.20 1.91
N SER A 121 -6.54 -26.88 2.10
CA SER A 121 -7.71 -26.23 2.70
C SER A 121 -9.01 -26.69 2.04
N PRO A 122 -10.06 -27.02 2.80
CA PRO A 122 -11.38 -27.32 2.24
C PRO A 122 -12.08 -26.08 1.68
N VAL A 123 -11.63 -24.89 2.05
CA VAL A 123 -12.16 -23.59 1.61
C VAL A 123 -11.08 -22.79 0.86
N PRO A 124 -11.48 -21.83 0.02
CA PRO A 124 -10.57 -20.93 -0.68
C PRO A 124 -9.62 -20.19 0.25
N VAL A 125 -8.33 -20.12 -0.14
CA VAL A 125 -7.28 -19.38 0.56
C VAL A 125 -6.64 -18.41 -0.41
N ILE A 126 -6.86 -17.13 -0.19
CA ILE A 126 -6.44 -16.03 -1.05
C ILE A 126 -5.19 -15.39 -0.46
N PHE A 127 -4.10 -15.31 -1.22
CA PHE A 127 -2.88 -14.63 -0.83
C PHE A 127 -2.71 -13.36 -1.66
N ILE A 128 -2.93 -12.20 -1.07
CA ILE A 128 -2.79 -10.92 -1.78
C ILE A 128 -1.32 -10.46 -1.68
N GLN A 129 -0.70 -10.23 -2.82
CA GLN A 129 0.64 -9.68 -2.95
C GLN A 129 0.56 -8.27 -3.52
N HIS A 130 1.16 -7.32 -2.84
CA HIS A 130 1.15 -5.90 -3.19
C HIS A 130 2.19 -5.56 -4.29
N GLY A 131 2.28 -6.43 -5.29
CA GLY A 131 3.25 -6.38 -6.37
C GLY A 131 4.36 -7.41 -6.23
N ILE A 132 5.17 -7.56 -7.26
CA ILE A 132 6.29 -8.50 -7.30
C ILE A 132 7.50 -7.85 -7.96
N ASN A 133 8.65 -7.86 -7.29
CA ASN A 133 9.90 -7.42 -7.91
C ASN A 133 10.35 -8.42 -9.00
N PRO A 134 10.95 -7.97 -10.11
CA PRO A 134 11.47 -8.85 -11.14
C PRO A 134 12.43 -9.93 -10.59
N SER A 135 13.27 -9.59 -9.62
CA SER A 135 14.19 -10.52 -8.96
C SER A 135 13.51 -11.60 -8.10
N GLU A 136 12.25 -11.37 -7.70
CA GLU A 136 11.45 -12.31 -6.91
C GLU A 136 10.44 -13.09 -7.76
N ALA A 137 10.12 -12.60 -8.96
CA ALA A 137 9.15 -13.20 -9.87
C ALA A 137 9.41 -14.70 -10.15
N PRO A 138 10.65 -15.17 -10.45
CA PRO A 138 10.89 -16.59 -10.66
C PRO A 138 10.56 -17.46 -9.43
N LYS A 139 10.78 -16.92 -8.22
CA LYS A 139 10.49 -17.64 -6.96
C LYS A 139 8.99 -17.69 -6.69
N PHE A 140 8.28 -16.60 -7.03
CA PHE A 140 6.84 -16.55 -6.97
C PHE A 140 6.22 -17.56 -7.93
N PHE A 141 6.61 -17.54 -9.19
CA PHE A 141 6.10 -18.45 -10.22
C PHE A 141 6.34 -19.91 -9.87
N SER A 142 7.55 -20.27 -9.45
CA SER A 142 7.84 -21.64 -8.99
C SER A 142 6.94 -22.05 -7.80
N ALA A 143 6.58 -21.12 -6.93
CA ALA A 143 5.68 -21.43 -5.82
C ALA A 143 4.23 -21.58 -6.30
N ALA A 144 3.76 -20.69 -7.18
CA ALA A 144 2.41 -20.71 -7.75
C ALA A 144 2.19 -21.98 -8.58
N ASP A 145 3.14 -22.35 -9.46
CA ASP A 145 3.07 -23.56 -10.30
C ASP A 145 2.98 -24.83 -9.45
N ALA A 146 3.77 -24.92 -8.37
CA ALA A 146 3.70 -26.05 -7.45
C ALA A 146 2.40 -26.13 -6.65
N LEU A 147 1.67 -25.03 -6.54
CA LEU A 147 0.37 -24.93 -5.84
C LEU A 147 -0.81 -25.07 -6.80
N ALA A 148 -0.63 -25.01 -8.11
CA ALA A 148 -1.70 -25.04 -9.13
C ALA A 148 -2.61 -26.30 -9.02
N LYS A 149 -2.10 -27.41 -8.51
CA LYS A 149 -2.87 -28.64 -8.27
C LYS A 149 -3.84 -28.55 -7.04
N TYR A 150 -3.82 -27.45 -6.30
CA TYR A 150 -4.69 -27.22 -5.16
C TYR A 150 -5.70 -26.11 -5.51
N PRO A 151 -6.91 -26.42 -5.93
CA PRO A 151 -7.85 -25.47 -6.53
C PRO A 151 -8.30 -24.37 -5.57
N ASN A 152 -8.21 -24.63 -4.27
CA ASN A 152 -8.56 -23.65 -3.24
C ASN A 152 -7.41 -22.66 -2.92
N ILE A 153 -6.22 -22.82 -3.53
CA ILE A 153 -5.13 -21.86 -3.32
C ILE A 153 -5.11 -20.85 -4.47
N ARG A 154 -5.39 -19.60 -4.15
CA ARG A 154 -5.64 -18.51 -5.09
C ARG A 154 -4.74 -17.30 -4.80
N PRO A 155 -3.50 -17.29 -5.32
CA PRO A 155 -2.66 -16.10 -5.25
C PRO A 155 -3.27 -14.96 -6.06
N VAL A 156 -3.35 -13.80 -5.45
CA VAL A 156 -3.74 -12.54 -6.08
C VAL A 156 -2.52 -11.63 -6.12
N VAL A 157 -2.26 -10.98 -7.24
CA VAL A 157 -1.20 -9.97 -7.36
C VAL A 157 -1.82 -8.65 -7.75
N LEU A 158 -1.56 -7.63 -6.93
CA LEU A 158 -1.94 -6.25 -7.23
C LEU A 158 -0.96 -5.69 -8.25
N THR A 159 -1.42 -5.42 -9.45
CA THR A 159 -0.60 -4.98 -10.58
C THR A 159 -1.42 -4.17 -11.57
N PHE A 160 -0.75 -3.46 -12.46
CA PHE A 160 -1.35 -2.65 -13.55
C PHE A 160 -1.15 -3.28 -14.92
N GLY A 161 -0.34 -4.32 -15.01
CA GLY A 161 -0.04 -4.99 -16.25
C GLY A 161 0.47 -6.40 -15.98
N ASP A 162 0.64 -7.16 -17.03
CA ASP A 162 1.07 -8.55 -16.99
C ASP A 162 2.50 -8.77 -17.52
N GLU A 163 3.26 -7.70 -17.78
CA GLU A 163 4.61 -7.74 -18.34
C GLU A 163 5.56 -8.73 -17.65
N LEU A 164 5.45 -8.84 -16.30
CA LEU A 164 6.27 -9.76 -15.52
C LEU A 164 5.78 -11.21 -15.54
N PHE A 165 4.54 -11.43 -16.00
CA PHE A 165 3.86 -12.72 -15.79
C PHE A 165 4.00 -13.68 -16.95
N GLY A 166 4.39 -13.20 -18.14
CA GLY A 166 4.48 -14.04 -19.34
C GLY A 166 3.17 -14.75 -19.62
N GLU A 167 3.17 -16.07 -19.67
CA GLU A 167 1.94 -16.83 -19.77
C GLU A 167 1.10 -16.74 -18.49
N ARG A 168 -0.18 -16.42 -18.65
CA ARG A 168 -1.13 -16.38 -17.55
C ARG A 168 -1.32 -17.76 -16.92
N ARG A 169 -1.23 -17.81 -15.60
CA ARG A 169 -1.46 -19.03 -14.80
C ARG A 169 -2.89 -19.05 -14.29
N ALA A 170 -3.61 -20.15 -14.52
CA ALA A 170 -5.01 -20.28 -14.14
C ALA A 170 -5.28 -20.10 -12.63
N ASN A 171 -4.28 -20.34 -11.78
CA ASN A 171 -4.40 -20.19 -10.33
C ASN A 171 -3.90 -18.85 -9.81
N VAL A 172 -3.41 -17.93 -10.68
CA VAL A 172 -2.92 -16.60 -10.28
C VAL A 172 -3.85 -15.54 -10.84
N HIS A 173 -4.44 -14.75 -9.96
CA HIS A 173 -5.34 -13.66 -10.30
C HIS A 173 -4.59 -12.34 -10.29
N LEU A 174 -4.71 -11.55 -11.36
CA LEU A 174 -4.13 -10.22 -11.47
C LEU A 174 -5.25 -9.20 -11.36
N MET A 175 -5.08 -8.21 -10.51
CA MET A 175 -6.07 -7.13 -10.36
C MET A 175 -5.42 -5.81 -9.96
N PRO A 176 -6.03 -4.67 -10.34
CA PRO A 176 -5.55 -3.37 -9.88
C PRO A 176 -5.76 -3.21 -8.37
N PRO A 177 -4.87 -2.47 -7.68
CA PRO A 177 -5.04 -2.16 -6.26
C PRO A 177 -6.20 -1.20 -6.04
N PRO A 178 -6.78 -1.16 -4.82
CA PRO A 178 -7.80 -0.18 -4.45
C PRO A 178 -7.21 1.19 -4.14
N ALA A 179 -7.95 2.26 -4.41
CA ALA A 179 -7.64 3.58 -3.87
C ALA A 179 -7.96 3.62 -2.36
N PHE A 180 -7.17 4.38 -1.60
CA PHE A 180 -7.46 4.68 -0.19
C PHE A 180 -8.38 5.90 -0.12
N VAL A 181 -9.61 5.70 0.24
CA VAL A 181 -10.61 6.76 0.35
C VAL A 181 -10.75 7.27 1.79
N PRO A 182 -11.03 8.57 1.99
CA PRO A 182 -11.29 9.10 3.33
C PRO A 182 -12.54 8.46 3.95
N ARG A 183 -12.49 8.23 5.26
CA ARG A 183 -13.59 7.80 6.13
C ARG A 183 -13.50 8.56 7.44
N ASP A 184 -14.62 8.80 8.10
CA ASP A 184 -14.68 9.45 9.42
C ASP A 184 -14.02 10.84 9.48
N VAL A 185 -13.82 11.47 8.32
CA VAL A 185 -13.37 12.85 8.19
C VAL A 185 -14.21 13.54 7.14
N GLU A 186 -14.64 14.75 7.42
CA GLU A 186 -15.29 15.57 6.41
C GLU A 186 -14.27 15.88 5.30
N HIS A 187 -14.65 15.58 4.08
CA HIS A 187 -13.90 15.99 2.90
C HIS A 187 -14.80 16.82 2.00
N GLY A 188 -14.37 18.04 1.77
CA GLY A 188 -15.04 18.94 0.82
C GLY A 188 -14.80 18.51 -0.62
N GLN A 189 -15.69 18.94 -1.50
CA GLN A 189 -15.41 18.91 -2.94
C GLN A 189 -14.20 19.82 -3.23
N TYR A 190 -13.50 19.53 -4.33
CA TYR A 190 -12.43 20.41 -4.80
C TYR A 190 -12.94 21.85 -4.89
N ALA A 191 -12.26 22.74 -4.19
CA ALA A 191 -12.44 24.18 -4.31
C ALA A 191 -11.16 24.78 -4.96
N PRO A 192 -11.28 25.61 -6.00
CA PRO A 192 -10.12 26.28 -6.58
C PRO A 192 -9.37 27.10 -5.52
N ILE A 193 -8.07 26.93 -5.46
CA ILE A 193 -7.20 27.73 -4.58
C ILE A 193 -6.94 29.05 -5.28
N ARG A 194 -7.14 30.17 -4.59
CA ARG A 194 -6.84 31.48 -5.16
C ARG A 194 -5.34 31.67 -5.42
N SER A 195 -5.00 32.43 -6.40
CA SER A 195 -3.59 32.65 -6.80
C SER A 195 -2.74 33.34 -5.73
N ASP A 196 -3.39 34.08 -4.80
CA ASP A 196 -2.75 34.72 -3.64
C ASP A 196 -2.68 33.82 -2.40
N GLU A 197 -3.33 32.66 -2.41
CA GLU A 197 -3.29 31.68 -1.33
C GLU A 197 -2.08 30.74 -1.48
N ALA A 198 -1.57 30.29 -0.34
CA ALA A 198 -0.46 29.33 -0.33
C ALA A 198 -0.91 27.94 -0.76
N ILE A 199 -0.19 27.32 -1.68
CA ILE A 199 -0.32 25.88 -1.95
C ILE A 199 0.45 25.11 -0.87
N THR A 200 -0.19 24.13 -0.25
CA THR A 200 0.47 23.21 0.69
C THR A 200 0.72 21.87 0.01
N ILE A 201 1.97 21.48 -0.12
CA ILE A 201 2.37 20.19 -0.70
C ILE A 201 2.74 19.23 0.43
N GLY A 202 2.34 17.97 0.32
CA GLY A 202 2.59 16.93 1.31
C GLY A 202 3.59 15.87 0.86
N PHE A 203 4.54 15.55 1.74
CA PHE A 203 5.40 14.37 1.63
C PHE A 203 5.14 13.48 2.84
N PHE A 204 4.68 12.24 2.62
CA PHE A 204 4.19 11.38 3.70
C PHE A 204 4.75 9.96 3.70
N GLY A 205 4.68 9.33 4.86
CA GLY A 205 4.88 7.90 5.08
C GLY A 205 6.22 7.57 5.74
N GLN A 206 6.54 6.29 5.83
CA GLN A 206 7.75 5.83 6.48
C GLN A 206 9.01 6.47 5.88
N PHE A 207 9.88 6.99 6.74
CA PHE A 207 11.18 7.52 6.32
C PHE A 207 12.04 6.39 5.76
N ARG A 208 12.55 6.62 4.56
CA ARG A 208 13.48 5.72 3.86
C ARG A 208 14.40 6.53 2.97
N ARG A 209 15.68 6.21 2.96
CA ARG A 209 16.71 6.91 2.16
C ARG A 209 16.38 6.94 0.67
N GLU A 210 15.79 5.87 0.13
CA GLU A 210 15.36 5.77 -1.27
C GLU A 210 14.28 6.79 -1.68
N LYS A 211 13.60 7.40 -0.70
CA LYS A 211 12.65 8.49 -0.95
C LYS A 211 13.32 9.84 -1.15
N ARG A 212 14.63 9.93 -0.94
CA ARG A 212 15.47 11.10 -1.23
C ARG A 212 14.94 12.41 -0.62
N LEU A 213 14.46 12.35 0.64
CA LEU A 213 13.85 13.51 1.28
C LEU A 213 14.76 14.73 1.32
N GLU A 214 16.04 14.58 1.70
CA GLU A 214 16.95 15.73 1.81
C GLU A 214 17.22 16.39 0.45
N ASP A 215 17.30 15.62 -0.63
CA ASP A 215 17.45 16.17 -1.98
C ASP A 215 16.19 16.92 -2.40
N LEU A 216 15.00 16.39 -2.08
CA LEU A 216 13.75 17.10 -2.27
C LEU A 216 13.71 18.45 -1.56
N LEU A 217 14.15 18.49 -0.27
CA LEU A 217 14.16 19.73 0.51
C LEU A 217 15.08 20.79 -0.11
N LYS A 218 16.24 20.36 -0.61
CA LYS A 218 17.17 21.27 -1.35
C LYS A 218 16.50 21.80 -2.63
N VAL A 219 15.85 20.94 -3.40
CA VAL A 219 15.11 21.32 -4.61
C VAL A 219 13.99 22.28 -4.28
N TYR A 220 13.20 22.00 -3.26
CA TYR A 220 12.10 22.86 -2.81
C TYR A 220 12.58 24.27 -2.44
N LEU A 221 13.67 24.37 -1.65
CA LEU A 221 14.23 25.66 -1.23
C LEU A 221 14.91 26.44 -2.37
N ALA A 222 15.38 25.77 -3.39
CA ALA A 222 16.01 26.39 -4.56
C ALA A 222 15.00 26.77 -5.67
N GLY A 223 13.74 26.40 -5.50
CA GLY A 223 12.69 26.65 -6.49
C GLY A 223 12.27 28.10 -6.58
N ASN A 224 11.91 28.54 -7.79
CA ASN A 224 11.38 29.87 -8.06
C ASN A 224 9.86 29.80 -8.21
N TYR A 225 9.14 30.16 -7.16
CA TYR A 225 7.68 30.09 -7.11
C TYR A 225 7.05 31.48 -7.26
N THR A 226 6.05 31.60 -8.11
CA THR A 226 5.31 32.85 -8.35
C THR A 226 4.17 33.08 -7.34
N ARG A 227 3.96 32.13 -6.42
CA ARG A 227 2.97 32.19 -5.37
C ARG A 227 3.51 31.59 -4.07
N PRO A 228 2.90 31.88 -2.91
CA PRO A 228 3.30 31.26 -1.65
C PRO A 228 3.15 29.73 -1.70
N VAL A 229 4.12 29.00 -1.19
CA VAL A 229 4.12 27.53 -1.09
C VAL A 229 4.58 27.08 0.28
N LYS A 230 3.94 26.02 0.79
CA LYS A 230 4.31 25.35 2.05
C LYS A 230 4.55 23.87 1.79
N LEU A 231 5.45 23.27 2.55
CA LEU A 231 5.72 21.85 2.50
C LEU A 231 5.46 21.22 3.87
N LEU A 232 4.56 20.25 3.91
CA LEU A 232 4.31 19.41 5.07
C LEU A 232 5.01 18.07 4.89
N VAL A 233 5.96 17.76 5.75
CA VAL A 233 6.73 16.51 5.74
C VAL A 233 6.33 15.66 6.94
N GLN A 234 5.71 14.52 6.69
CA GLN A 234 5.45 13.53 7.73
C GLN A 234 6.35 12.32 7.52
N GLY A 235 7.03 11.87 8.56
CA GLY A 235 7.85 10.69 8.57
C GLY A 235 7.67 9.86 9.82
N SER A 236 7.55 8.54 9.66
CA SER A 236 7.71 7.58 10.74
C SER A 236 9.01 6.81 10.58
N THR A 237 9.69 6.51 11.66
CA THR A 237 10.95 5.78 11.66
C THR A 237 10.81 4.48 12.44
N MET A 238 11.44 3.40 11.95
CA MET A 238 11.39 2.09 12.60
C MET A 238 12.70 1.75 13.35
N HIS A 239 13.76 2.49 13.07
CA HIS A 239 15.11 2.24 13.59
C HIS A 239 15.70 3.51 14.14
N GLU A 240 16.50 3.40 15.20
CA GLU A 240 17.17 4.54 15.86
C GLU A 240 18.07 5.34 14.90
N GLU A 241 18.78 4.64 14.00
CA GLU A 241 19.63 5.28 12.98
C GLU A 241 18.82 6.15 12.00
N ASP A 242 17.62 5.67 11.59
CA ASP A 242 16.73 6.42 10.71
C ASP A 242 16.08 7.60 11.47
N ALA A 243 15.78 7.41 12.77
CA ALA A 243 15.26 8.49 13.62
C ALA A 243 16.29 9.61 13.80
N ALA A 244 17.53 9.27 14.11
CA ALA A 244 18.60 10.26 14.24
C ALA A 244 18.86 11.04 12.94
N GLU A 245 18.82 10.36 11.79
CA GLU A 245 18.96 11.00 10.48
C GLU A 245 17.77 11.93 10.19
N PHE A 246 16.56 11.50 10.49
CA PHE A 246 15.37 12.33 10.28
C PHE A 246 15.37 13.57 11.18
N GLU A 247 15.75 13.44 12.47
CA GLU A 247 15.91 14.58 13.40
C GLU A 247 16.97 15.57 12.91
N ARG A 248 18.08 15.08 12.37
CA ARG A 248 19.10 15.93 11.74
C ARG A 248 18.50 16.74 10.59
N ILE A 249 17.70 16.09 9.73
CA ILE A 249 17.03 16.77 8.62
C ILE A 249 16.07 17.84 9.15
N ILE A 250 15.24 17.53 10.15
CA ILE A 250 14.34 18.49 10.79
C ILE A 250 15.14 19.73 11.24
N SER A 251 16.20 19.52 12.05
CA SER A 251 17.02 20.60 12.58
C SER A 251 17.63 21.51 11.50
N CYS A 252 17.90 20.98 10.30
CA CYS A 252 18.46 21.75 9.19
C CYS A 252 17.41 22.55 8.40
N TYR A 253 16.18 22.07 8.32
CA TYR A 253 15.21 22.54 7.31
C TYR A 253 13.91 23.09 7.89
N GLU A 254 13.54 22.81 9.14
CA GLU A 254 12.30 23.30 9.74
C GLU A 254 12.24 24.84 9.77
N GLY A 255 11.05 25.40 9.66
CA GLY A 255 10.81 26.85 9.74
C GLY A 255 11.04 27.63 8.43
N LYS A 256 11.49 26.98 7.35
CA LYS A 256 11.72 27.63 6.04
C LYS A 256 10.56 27.41 5.08
N GLY A 257 9.31 27.60 5.55
CA GLY A 257 8.11 27.19 4.81
C GLY A 257 7.89 25.68 4.84
N ILE A 258 8.63 24.95 5.69
CA ILE A 258 8.58 23.50 5.85
C ILE A 258 8.15 23.18 7.28
N THR A 259 7.16 22.34 7.41
CA THR A 259 6.68 21.81 8.69
C THR A 259 6.91 20.30 8.76
N PHE A 260 7.43 19.80 9.86
CA PHE A 260 7.69 18.38 10.05
C PHE A 260 6.77 17.74 11.09
N LEU A 261 6.37 16.50 10.84
CA LEU A 261 5.67 15.62 11.76
C LEU A 261 6.46 14.31 11.89
N HIS A 262 7.35 14.22 12.91
CA HIS A 262 8.13 13.01 13.16
C HIS A 262 7.34 12.03 14.03
N ARG A 263 6.33 11.42 13.45
CA ARG A 263 5.53 10.37 14.10
C ARG A 263 4.76 9.52 13.10
N GLY A 264 4.42 8.30 13.50
CA GLY A 264 3.44 7.48 12.78
C GLY A 264 2.04 8.08 12.94
N LEU A 265 1.34 8.26 11.83
CA LEU A 265 -0.06 8.68 11.82
C LEU A 265 -0.91 7.50 11.37
N ILE A 266 -2.07 7.28 12.01
CA ILE A 266 -2.99 6.18 11.74
C ILE A 266 -4.42 6.69 11.77
N GLY A 267 -5.31 6.05 10.99
CA GLY A 267 -6.75 6.32 11.01
C GLY A 267 -7.09 7.79 10.74
N ALA A 268 -7.95 8.39 11.56
CA ALA A 268 -8.42 9.76 11.36
C ALA A 268 -7.30 10.81 11.41
N GLU A 269 -6.23 10.60 12.19
CA GLU A 269 -5.08 11.54 12.20
C GLU A 269 -4.34 11.55 10.86
N TRP A 270 -4.11 10.36 10.29
CA TRP A 270 -3.52 10.20 8.97
C TRP A 270 -4.37 10.87 7.90
N GLN A 271 -5.67 10.58 7.90
CA GLN A 271 -6.60 11.14 6.93
C GLN A 271 -6.66 12.67 7.02
N ARG A 272 -6.75 13.23 8.23
CA ARG A 272 -6.72 14.70 8.42
C ARG A 272 -5.42 15.32 7.91
N ALA A 273 -4.27 14.67 8.11
CA ALA A 273 -3.00 15.18 7.61
C ALA A 273 -2.96 15.22 6.06
N ILE A 274 -3.49 14.19 5.39
CA ILE A 274 -3.63 14.17 3.92
C ILE A 274 -4.64 15.25 3.45
N MET A 275 -5.72 15.47 4.18
CA MET A 275 -6.70 16.50 3.83
C MET A 275 -6.15 17.93 3.92
N GLN A 276 -5.17 18.18 4.80
CA GLN A 276 -4.55 19.51 4.98
C GLN A 276 -3.64 19.94 3.83
N VAL A 277 -3.31 19.07 2.90
CA VAL A 277 -2.46 19.40 1.75
C VAL A 277 -3.28 19.47 0.46
N ASP A 278 -2.80 20.26 -0.48
CA ASP A 278 -3.43 20.46 -1.78
C ASP A 278 -2.94 19.46 -2.82
N ALA A 279 -1.69 18.99 -2.68
CA ALA A 279 -1.06 18.03 -3.57
C ALA A 279 -0.09 17.13 -2.81
N LEU A 280 0.26 15.98 -3.40
CA LEU A 280 1.25 15.05 -2.86
C LEU A 280 2.51 15.00 -3.70
N LEU A 281 3.66 14.91 -3.03
CA LEU A 281 4.97 14.85 -3.62
C LEU A 281 5.63 13.50 -3.32
N LEU A 282 5.91 12.73 -4.38
CA LEU A 282 6.40 11.35 -4.32
C LEU A 282 7.71 11.19 -5.11
N PRO A 283 8.83 11.82 -4.71
CA PRO A 283 10.08 11.83 -5.47
C PRO A 283 10.85 10.51 -5.31
N TYR A 284 10.14 9.39 -5.30
CA TYR A 284 10.73 8.10 -5.03
C TYR A 284 11.57 7.64 -6.22
N SER A 285 12.77 7.16 -5.95
CA SER A 285 13.72 6.71 -6.96
C SER A 285 14.21 5.31 -6.61
N ALA A 286 13.38 4.31 -6.92
CA ALA A 286 13.75 2.92 -6.75
C ALA A 286 12.98 2.03 -7.73
N PRO A 287 13.66 1.11 -8.47
CA PRO A 287 13.03 0.26 -9.49
C PRO A 287 11.84 -0.57 -9.00
N ARG A 288 11.76 -0.79 -7.68
CA ARG A 288 10.64 -1.54 -7.10
C ARG A 288 9.29 -0.83 -7.29
N TYR A 289 9.26 0.50 -7.34
CA TYR A 289 8.01 1.26 -7.49
C TYR A 289 7.36 1.09 -8.86
N ARG A 290 8.08 0.58 -9.85
CA ARG A 290 7.55 0.15 -11.14
C ARG A 290 6.58 -1.02 -11.01
N TYR A 291 6.85 -1.94 -10.08
CA TYR A 291 6.18 -3.24 -9.98
C TYR A 291 5.43 -3.44 -8.65
N HIS A 292 5.62 -2.55 -7.71
CA HIS A 292 4.89 -2.54 -6.45
C HIS A 292 3.86 -1.43 -6.45
N TRP A 293 2.74 -1.72 -5.89
CA TRP A 293 1.70 -0.74 -5.64
C TRP A 293 2.23 0.41 -4.80
N GLY A 294 2.20 1.62 -5.37
CA GLY A 294 2.56 2.85 -4.69
C GLY A 294 1.41 3.34 -3.81
N ALA A 295 1.30 2.84 -2.58
CA ALA A 295 0.16 3.17 -1.70
C ALA A 295 -0.12 4.67 -1.60
N MET A 296 0.92 5.52 -1.56
CA MET A 296 0.74 6.97 -1.53
C MET A 296 0.13 7.54 -2.82
N LEU A 297 0.39 6.93 -3.97
CA LEU A 297 -0.27 7.30 -5.23
C LEU A 297 -1.77 6.99 -5.15
N PHE A 298 -2.12 5.83 -4.58
CA PHE A 298 -3.52 5.43 -4.42
C PHE A 298 -4.22 6.17 -3.27
N THR A 299 -3.47 6.65 -2.28
CA THR A 299 -3.96 7.65 -1.32
C THR A 299 -4.27 8.96 -2.05
N ALA A 300 -3.39 9.44 -2.91
CA ALA A 300 -3.63 10.65 -3.69
C ALA A 300 -4.91 10.55 -4.54
N ILE A 301 -5.09 9.43 -5.24
CA ILE A 301 -6.30 9.18 -6.04
C ILE A 301 -7.55 9.22 -5.17
N GLY A 302 -7.57 8.48 -4.07
CA GLY A 302 -8.75 8.39 -3.20
C GLY A 302 -9.07 9.69 -2.46
N PHE A 303 -8.05 10.49 -2.12
CA PHE A 303 -8.19 11.79 -1.46
C PHE A 303 -8.26 12.96 -2.45
N GLN A 304 -8.32 12.68 -3.75
CA GLN A 304 -8.44 13.69 -4.81
C GLN A 304 -7.31 14.73 -4.77
N LYS A 305 -6.05 14.28 -4.52
CA LYS A 305 -4.88 15.14 -4.44
C LYS A 305 -4.03 15.01 -5.70
N PRO A 306 -3.84 16.07 -6.49
CA PRO A 306 -2.87 16.05 -7.59
C PRO A 306 -1.48 15.62 -7.12
N VAL A 307 -0.73 14.95 -8.01
CA VAL A 307 0.52 14.31 -7.65
C VAL A 307 1.68 14.82 -8.50
N LEU A 308 2.81 15.07 -7.84
CA LEU A 308 4.10 15.19 -8.52
C LEU A 308 4.96 13.99 -8.13
N THR A 309 5.36 13.16 -9.10
CA THR A 309 6.05 11.90 -8.82
C THR A 309 7.14 11.57 -9.84
N SER A 310 8.03 10.64 -9.49
CA SER A 310 8.96 10.07 -10.46
C SER A 310 8.23 9.17 -11.46
N ASP A 311 8.78 9.04 -12.67
CA ASP A 311 8.26 8.17 -13.73
C ASP A 311 8.39 6.66 -13.43
N ASP A 312 9.11 6.28 -12.39
CA ASP A 312 9.12 4.90 -11.85
C ASP A 312 7.82 4.52 -11.12
N MET A 313 7.01 5.50 -10.69
CA MET A 313 5.83 5.26 -9.85
C MET A 313 4.62 4.88 -10.70
N ASN A 314 4.39 3.58 -10.88
CA ASN A 314 3.22 3.02 -11.57
C ASN A 314 2.83 3.82 -12.84
N PRO A 315 3.71 3.88 -13.85
CA PRO A 315 3.53 4.74 -15.02
C PRO A 315 2.26 4.42 -15.83
N GLU A 316 1.70 3.21 -15.70
CA GLU A 316 0.45 2.83 -16.33
C GLU A 316 -0.72 3.71 -15.85
N VAL A 317 -0.69 4.13 -14.59
CA VAL A 317 -1.71 5.04 -14.04
C VAL A 317 -1.62 6.41 -14.71
N PHE A 318 -0.40 6.93 -14.90
CA PHE A 318 -0.19 8.22 -15.57
C PHE A 318 -0.42 8.17 -17.08
N ALA A 319 -0.22 7.02 -17.71
CA ALA A 319 -0.59 6.80 -19.12
C ALA A 319 -2.12 6.84 -19.33
N ALA A 320 -2.89 6.38 -18.32
CA ALA A 320 -4.35 6.36 -18.40
C ALA A 320 -5.00 7.65 -17.88
N TYR A 321 -4.41 8.29 -16.86
CA TYR A 321 -5.02 9.43 -16.16
C TYR A 321 -4.01 10.54 -15.91
N ALA A 322 -4.31 11.76 -16.36
CA ALA A 322 -3.51 12.94 -16.09
C ALA A 322 -3.76 13.48 -14.67
N ILE A 323 -3.38 12.71 -13.64
CA ILE A 323 -3.63 13.02 -12.23
C ILE A 323 -2.59 13.95 -11.59
N GLY A 324 -1.68 14.49 -12.37
CA GLY A 324 -0.58 15.34 -11.92
C GLY A 324 0.55 15.35 -12.94
N GLU A 325 1.78 15.50 -12.46
CA GLU A 325 2.98 15.54 -13.31
C GLU A 325 4.03 14.51 -12.88
N THR A 326 4.85 14.10 -13.87
CA THR A 326 5.97 13.19 -13.64
C THR A 326 7.29 13.84 -14.05
N PHE A 327 8.38 13.37 -13.43
CA PHE A 327 9.75 13.73 -13.77
C PHE A 327 10.62 12.46 -13.83
N PRO A 328 11.74 12.47 -14.62
CA PRO A 328 12.65 11.34 -14.70
C PRO A 328 13.22 10.96 -13.35
N SER A 329 13.12 9.68 -13.00
CA SER A 329 13.56 9.13 -11.70
C SER A 329 15.04 9.45 -11.43
N GLY A 330 15.30 10.06 -10.26
CA GLY A 330 16.66 10.42 -9.85
C GLY A 330 17.20 11.74 -10.41
N ASP A 331 16.52 12.38 -11.34
CA ASP A 331 16.92 13.68 -11.92
C ASP A 331 16.38 14.83 -11.06
N MET A 332 17.25 15.44 -10.24
CA MET A 332 16.88 16.53 -9.33
C MET A 332 16.65 17.86 -10.06
N ASP A 333 17.29 18.10 -11.20
CA ASP A 333 17.07 19.29 -12.00
C ASP A 333 15.72 19.22 -12.71
N ALA A 334 15.37 18.04 -13.23
CA ALA A 334 14.03 17.79 -13.76
C ALA A 334 12.95 17.92 -12.66
N LEU A 335 13.20 17.36 -11.46
CA LEU A 335 12.31 17.54 -10.33
C LEU A 335 12.08 19.02 -10.01
N ARG A 336 13.15 19.83 -9.94
CA ARG A 336 13.04 21.27 -9.67
C ARG A 336 12.18 21.99 -10.72
N LYS A 337 12.48 21.80 -11.99
CA LYS A 337 11.73 22.43 -13.09
C LYS A 337 10.26 22.01 -13.10
N THR A 338 10.00 20.73 -12.85
CA THR A 338 8.63 20.19 -12.81
C THR A 338 7.87 20.70 -11.58
N LEU A 339 8.53 20.80 -10.42
CA LEU A 339 7.94 21.35 -9.19
C LEU A 339 7.59 22.84 -9.36
N GLU A 340 8.50 23.64 -9.93
CA GLU A 340 8.25 25.06 -10.25
C GLU A 340 7.03 25.20 -11.18
N ARG A 341 6.98 24.44 -12.26
CA ARG A 341 5.85 24.45 -13.20
C ARG A 341 4.56 23.98 -12.52
N PHE A 342 4.59 22.88 -11.77
CA PHE A 342 3.44 22.33 -11.06
C PHE A 342 2.80 23.35 -10.13
N ILE A 343 3.63 24.13 -9.39
CA ILE A 343 3.16 25.14 -8.46
C ILE A 343 2.68 26.39 -9.20
N ASN A 344 3.49 26.87 -10.14
CA ASN A 344 3.22 28.14 -10.82
C ASN A 344 2.02 28.07 -11.78
N GLU A 345 1.73 26.89 -12.33
CA GLU A 345 0.60 26.64 -13.23
C GLU A 345 -0.56 25.89 -12.54
N TYR A 346 -0.53 25.75 -11.20
CA TYR A 346 -1.50 24.95 -10.46
C TYR A 346 -2.95 25.31 -10.78
N ASP A 347 -3.28 26.60 -10.76
CA ASP A 347 -4.66 27.09 -10.96
C ASP A 347 -5.22 26.71 -12.36
N VAL A 348 -4.36 26.71 -13.35
CA VAL A 348 -4.71 26.36 -14.73
C VAL A 348 -4.88 24.86 -14.91
N ARG A 349 -4.05 24.05 -14.25
CA ARG A 349 -3.99 22.59 -14.43
C ARG A 349 -4.87 21.80 -13.44
N ALA A 350 -5.08 22.33 -12.24
CA ALA A 350 -5.80 21.63 -11.20
C ALA A 350 -7.20 21.14 -11.61
N PRO A 351 -8.02 21.89 -12.37
CA PRO A 351 -9.31 21.40 -12.82
C PRO A 351 -9.23 20.10 -13.63
N GLN A 352 -8.24 20.00 -14.52
CA GLN A 352 -7.99 18.82 -15.33
C GLN A 352 -7.52 17.65 -14.45
N TRP A 353 -6.59 17.90 -13.53
CA TRP A 353 -6.09 16.88 -12.60
C TRP A 353 -7.20 16.32 -11.73
N HIS A 354 -8.07 17.19 -11.17
CA HIS A 354 -9.18 16.74 -10.33
C HIS A 354 -10.21 15.91 -11.09
N LYS A 355 -10.49 16.30 -12.36
CA LYS A 355 -11.34 15.46 -13.21
C LYS A 355 -10.71 14.07 -13.41
N ALA A 356 -9.43 14.01 -13.76
CA ALA A 356 -8.73 12.74 -13.96
C ALA A 356 -8.62 11.90 -12.67
N LEU A 357 -8.45 12.55 -11.50
CA LEU A 357 -8.48 11.90 -10.20
C LEU A 357 -9.85 11.28 -9.90
N SER A 358 -10.93 11.96 -10.23
CA SER A 358 -12.28 11.44 -10.08
C SER A 358 -12.52 10.21 -10.97
N ASP A 359 -12.07 10.30 -12.24
CA ASP A 359 -12.17 9.19 -13.19
C ASP A 359 -11.33 7.97 -12.72
N ALA A 360 -10.10 8.21 -12.23
CA ALA A 360 -9.24 7.19 -11.66
C ALA A 360 -9.84 6.56 -10.38
N ALA A 361 -10.37 7.37 -9.47
CA ALA A 361 -11.00 6.89 -8.24
C ALA A 361 -12.20 5.98 -8.50
N ALA A 362 -12.96 6.23 -9.55
CA ALA A 362 -14.06 5.37 -9.96
C ALA A 362 -13.58 3.99 -10.45
N VAL A 363 -12.43 3.94 -11.14
CA VAL A 363 -11.83 2.67 -11.61
C VAL A 363 -11.19 1.88 -10.46
N TYR A 364 -10.47 2.57 -9.60
CA TYR A 364 -9.78 1.98 -8.44
C TYR A 364 -10.64 1.98 -7.16
N ALA A 365 -11.95 2.06 -7.29
CA ALA A 365 -12.87 2.09 -6.15
C ALA A 365 -12.67 0.87 -5.22
N PRO A 366 -12.61 1.05 -3.90
CA PRO A 366 -12.50 -0.04 -2.93
C PRO A 366 -13.58 -1.12 -3.11
N SER A 367 -14.81 -0.70 -3.41
CA SER A 367 -15.94 -1.62 -3.65
C SER A 367 -15.70 -2.56 -4.84
N ARG A 368 -15.09 -2.07 -5.93
CA ARG A 368 -14.72 -2.92 -7.08
C ARG A 368 -13.66 -3.94 -6.71
N PHE A 369 -12.66 -3.51 -5.93
CA PHE A 369 -11.62 -4.40 -5.43
C PHE A 369 -12.22 -5.50 -4.55
N ALA A 370 -13.03 -5.14 -3.56
CA ALA A 370 -13.66 -6.11 -2.66
C ALA A 370 -14.60 -7.08 -3.40
N ALA A 371 -15.34 -6.59 -4.41
CA ALA A 371 -16.18 -7.45 -5.24
C ALA A 371 -15.35 -8.48 -6.03
N ARG A 372 -14.18 -8.09 -6.57
CA ARG A 372 -13.26 -9.03 -7.23
C ARG A 372 -12.67 -10.04 -6.24
N ILE A 373 -12.27 -9.61 -5.05
CA ILE A 373 -11.79 -10.52 -4.00
C ILE A 373 -12.89 -11.50 -3.57
N ALA A 374 -14.13 -11.03 -3.41
CA ALA A 374 -15.28 -11.89 -3.09
C ALA A 374 -15.59 -12.89 -4.20
N ALA A 375 -15.48 -12.48 -5.47
CA ALA A 375 -15.63 -13.38 -6.63
C ALA A 375 -14.52 -14.45 -6.64
N VAL A 376 -13.26 -14.05 -6.40
CA VAL A 376 -12.15 -15.01 -6.23
C VAL A 376 -12.44 -15.94 -5.05
N ALA A 377 -12.99 -15.45 -3.92
CA ALA A 377 -13.38 -16.29 -2.78
C ALA A 377 -14.52 -17.27 -3.13
N GLY A 378 -15.51 -16.83 -3.92
CA GLY A 378 -16.65 -17.66 -4.36
C GLY A 378 -16.31 -18.69 -5.44
N GLY A 379 -15.15 -18.61 -6.06
CA GLY A 379 -14.78 -19.49 -7.19
C GLY A 379 -15.34 -19.03 -8.54
N GLU A 380 -15.84 -17.82 -8.61
CA GLU A 380 -16.28 -17.21 -9.85
C GLU A 380 -15.07 -16.65 -10.61
N ASP A 381 -14.72 -17.24 -11.73
CA ASP A 381 -13.61 -16.80 -12.59
C ASP A 381 -14.09 -15.65 -13.51
N LYS A 382 -14.40 -14.50 -12.93
CA LYS A 382 -14.79 -13.28 -13.68
C LYS A 382 -13.58 -12.42 -14.12
N ASP A 383 -12.36 -12.83 -13.79
CA ASP A 383 -11.14 -12.02 -14.01
C ASP A 383 -10.51 -12.20 -15.40
N ARG A 384 -11.30 -12.46 -16.44
CA ARG A 384 -10.80 -12.48 -17.83
C ARG A 384 -10.93 -11.14 -18.55
N GLU A 385 -11.44 -10.11 -17.89
CA GLU A 385 -11.38 -8.76 -18.45
C GLU A 385 -9.93 -8.24 -18.41
N PRO A 386 -9.45 -7.59 -19.48
CA PRO A 386 -8.12 -6.99 -19.49
C PRO A 386 -8.03 -5.93 -18.38
N ILE A 387 -6.85 -5.89 -17.74
CA ILE A 387 -6.50 -4.91 -16.70
C ILE A 387 -6.41 -3.52 -17.35
#